data_759e6768f1a6c08d0cad3de332cbc724
#
_entry.id   759e6768f1a6c08d0cad3de332cbc724
#
_cell.length_a   1.000
_cell.length_b   1.000
_cell.length_c   1.000
_cell.angle_alpha   90.00
_cell.angle_beta   90.00
_cell.angle_gamma   90.00
#
_symmetry.space_group_name_H-M   'P 1'
#
loop_
_entity.id
_entity.type
_entity.pdbx_description
1 polymer ?
#
loop_
_entity_poly.entity_id
_entity_poly.type
_entity_poly.pdbx_seq_one_letter_code
_entity_poly.pdbx_strand_id
1 'polypeptide(L)'
;LALGRMLHARGVQGVIFLYSKPTDVTQEFPWERFAAAEIDYGSNSLQIHTIVIDHYLTLTNALFRLRSRGYGKIGLFIERYKDTRLLNKWSAAFRAFQESQGGIGRVPLLLEDVMTSDAFLAWHQRHKPDLVIGHVDQAVAWLRQARIRVPGKTGFFNLNWNERTRPCAGLDLRAELQGTVAVESVVAQIQRNERGLPSDPHTVMLSGRWMEGPTLRQGRQGVGQGVSP
;
A
#
# COMPACT_ATOMS: atom_id res chain seq x y z
N LEU A 1 -28.83 1.56 -11.92
CA LEU A 1 -29.55 2.14 -13.10
C LEU A 1 -29.78 3.66 -12.97
N ALA A 2 -30.22 4.21 -11.82
CA ALA A 2 -30.52 5.64 -11.68
C ALA A 2 -29.27 6.53 -11.84
N LEU A 3 -28.17 6.18 -11.18
CA LEU A 3 -26.92 6.95 -11.21
C LEU A 3 -26.36 7.06 -12.63
N GLY A 4 -26.21 5.93 -13.35
CA GLY A 4 -25.65 5.92 -14.70
C GLY A 4 -26.50 6.73 -15.69
N ARG A 5 -27.83 6.67 -15.61
CA ARG A 5 -28.74 7.49 -16.42
C ARG A 5 -28.57 8.97 -16.13
N MET A 6 -28.47 9.33 -14.85
CA MET A 6 -28.25 10.72 -14.43
C MET A 6 -26.91 11.28 -14.94
N LEU A 7 -25.83 10.52 -14.82
CA LEU A 7 -24.51 10.89 -15.31
C LEU A 7 -24.52 11.09 -16.83
N HIS A 8 -25.11 10.14 -17.57
CA HIS A 8 -25.24 10.24 -19.02
C HIS A 8 -26.05 11.47 -19.46
N ALA A 9 -27.19 11.72 -18.81
CA ALA A 9 -28.03 12.90 -19.10
C ALA A 9 -27.30 14.23 -18.83
N ARG A 10 -26.28 14.24 -17.99
CA ARG A 10 -25.41 15.39 -17.71
C ARG A 10 -24.19 15.50 -18.63
N GLY A 11 -24.09 14.63 -19.64
CA GLY A 11 -22.98 14.64 -20.58
C GLY A 11 -21.66 14.05 -20.03
N VAL A 12 -21.70 13.34 -18.91
CA VAL A 12 -20.52 12.64 -18.38
C VAL A 12 -20.14 11.53 -19.34
N GLN A 13 -18.90 11.50 -19.80
CA GLN A 13 -18.39 10.52 -20.76
C GLN A 13 -17.47 9.48 -20.14
N GLY A 14 -16.87 9.78 -18.97
CA GLY A 14 -15.93 8.90 -18.30
C GLY A 14 -16.17 8.85 -16.80
N VAL A 15 -15.84 7.72 -16.20
CA VAL A 15 -15.98 7.46 -14.77
C VAL A 15 -14.74 6.80 -14.21
N ILE A 16 -14.36 7.18 -13.01
CA ILE A 16 -13.26 6.54 -12.27
C ILE A 16 -13.86 5.96 -11.00
N PHE A 17 -13.68 4.67 -10.82
CA PHE A 17 -14.09 3.96 -9.63
C PHE A 17 -12.95 3.95 -8.62
N LEU A 18 -13.26 4.37 -7.40
CA LEU A 18 -12.39 4.13 -6.26
C LEU A 18 -12.80 2.81 -5.61
N TYR A 19 -11.86 2.17 -4.94
CA TYR A 19 -12.16 0.96 -4.18
C TYR A 19 -13.46 1.12 -3.40
N SER A 20 -14.43 0.29 -3.73
CA SER A 20 -15.63 0.08 -2.93
C SER A 20 -15.85 -1.42 -2.79
N LYS A 21 -16.46 -1.85 -1.69
CA LYS A 21 -16.94 -3.24 -1.64
C LYS A 21 -17.86 -3.49 -2.84
N PRO A 22 -17.80 -4.67 -3.47
CA PRO A 22 -18.74 -5.00 -4.53
C PRO A 22 -20.17 -4.72 -4.04
N THR A 23 -20.81 -3.77 -4.67
CA THR A 23 -22.22 -3.44 -4.42
C THR A 23 -23.00 -3.73 -5.68
N ASP A 24 -24.28 -3.97 -5.57
CA ASP A 24 -25.16 -4.21 -6.72
C ASP A 24 -25.11 -3.08 -7.77
N VAL A 25 -24.64 -1.89 -7.34
CA VAL A 25 -24.45 -0.73 -8.22
C VAL A 25 -23.48 -1.00 -9.37
N THR A 26 -22.44 -1.81 -9.17
CA THR A 26 -21.49 -2.13 -10.24
C THR A 26 -22.04 -3.14 -11.25
N GLN A 27 -22.93 -4.03 -10.83
CA GLN A 27 -23.55 -5.02 -11.72
C GLN A 27 -24.59 -4.40 -12.66
N GLU A 28 -25.30 -3.37 -12.20
CA GLU A 28 -26.35 -2.69 -12.97
C GLU A 28 -25.89 -1.39 -13.64
N PHE A 29 -24.60 -1.06 -13.58
CA PHE A 29 -24.10 0.17 -14.18
C PHE A 29 -24.09 0.06 -15.72
N PRO A 30 -24.58 1.06 -16.47
CA PRO A 30 -24.65 1.03 -17.93
C PRO A 30 -23.25 1.33 -18.53
N TRP A 31 -22.35 0.37 -18.43
CA TRP A 31 -20.94 0.48 -18.82
C TRP A 31 -20.75 0.95 -20.26
N GLU A 32 -21.59 0.47 -21.17
CA GLU A 32 -21.54 0.78 -22.60
C GLU A 32 -21.60 2.27 -22.94
N ARG A 33 -21.94 3.10 -21.98
CA ARG A 33 -22.07 4.56 -22.15
C ARG A 33 -20.85 5.35 -21.71
N PHE A 34 -19.91 4.71 -21.01
CA PHE A 34 -18.80 5.39 -20.35
C PHE A 34 -17.45 4.78 -20.70
N ALA A 35 -16.44 5.64 -20.82
CA ALA A 35 -15.06 5.21 -20.63
C ALA A 35 -14.82 5.02 -19.13
N ALA A 36 -14.07 4.00 -18.73
CA ALA A 36 -13.97 3.70 -17.31
C ALA A 36 -12.59 3.20 -16.88
N ALA A 37 -12.17 3.58 -15.68
CA ALA A 37 -11.01 3.04 -15.00
C ALA A 37 -11.28 2.84 -13.51
N GLU A 38 -10.51 1.96 -12.87
CA GLU A 38 -10.55 1.72 -11.43
C GLU A 38 -9.21 2.07 -10.79
N ILE A 39 -9.24 2.64 -9.60
CA ILE A 39 -8.06 2.84 -8.76
C ILE A 39 -8.09 1.85 -7.61
N ASP A 40 -6.96 1.15 -7.42
CA ASP A 40 -6.76 0.09 -6.44
C ASP A 40 -7.54 -1.21 -6.82
N TYR A 41 -7.41 -2.26 -6.01
CA TYR A 41 -8.08 -3.54 -6.23
C TYR A 41 -9.49 -3.51 -5.63
N GLY A 42 -10.46 -2.94 -6.34
CA GLY A 42 -11.82 -2.79 -5.82
C GLY A 42 -12.72 -3.97 -6.13
N SER A 43 -12.72 -4.37 -7.35
CA SER A 43 -13.64 -5.38 -7.87
C SER A 43 -12.88 -6.43 -8.67
N ASN A 44 -12.51 -7.54 -8.03
CA ASN A 44 -11.97 -8.69 -8.75
C ASN A 44 -12.96 -9.28 -9.80
N SER A 45 -14.17 -8.77 -9.86
CA SER A 45 -15.23 -9.22 -10.77
C SER A 45 -15.42 -8.33 -12.00
N LEU A 46 -14.91 -7.09 -11.99
CA LEU A 46 -15.02 -6.19 -13.12
C LEU A 46 -13.76 -6.27 -14.01
N GLN A 47 -14.00 -6.58 -15.28
CA GLN A 47 -12.97 -6.53 -16.31
C GLN A 47 -12.78 -5.08 -16.77
N ILE A 48 -12.05 -4.27 -16.01
CA ILE A 48 -11.86 -2.83 -16.24
C ILE A 48 -10.36 -2.48 -16.18
N HIS A 49 -9.94 -1.43 -16.89
CA HIS A 49 -8.58 -0.90 -16.74
C HIS A 49 -8.33 -0.42 -15.32
N THR A 50 -7.24 -0.85 -14.72
CA THR A 50 -6.98 -0.64 -13.30
C THR A 50 -5.63 0.05 -13.09
N ILE A 51 -5.60 1.03 -12.21
CA ILE A 51 -4.39 1.73 -11.77
C ILE A 51 -4.12 1.35 -10.32
N VAL A 52 -2.96 0.77 -10.05
CA VAL A 52 -2.61 0.28 -8.72
C VAL A 52 -1.19 0.64 -8.31
N ILE A 53 -0.92 0.59 -7.02
CA ILE A 53 0.46 0.51 -6.53
C ILE A 53 0.95 -0.94 -6.60
N ASP A 54 2.15 -1.15 -7.10
CA ASP A 54 2.85 -2.43 -6.93
C ASP A 54 3.30 -2.58 -5.47
N HIS A 55 2.36 -3.02 -4.62
CA HIS A 55 2.58 -3.19 -3.19
C HIS A 55 3.68 -4.21 -2.89
N TYR A 56 3.78 -5.26 -3.72
CA TYR A 56 4.80 -6.30 -3.55
C TYR A 56 6.20 -5.74 -3.76
N LEU A 57 6.46 -5.14 -4.93
CA LEU A 57 7.76 -4.56 -5.26
C LEU A 57 8.09 -3.38 -4.33
N THR A 58 7.10 -2.54 -4.02
CA THR A 58 7.27 -1.39 -3.13
C THR A 58 7.73 -1.82 -1.72
N LEU A 59 7.09 -2.83 -1.12
CA LEU A 59 7.52 -3.34 0.18
C LEU A 59 8.84 -4.08 0.09
N THR A 60 9.06 -4.89 -0.94
CA THR A 60 10.32 -5.60 -1.15
C THR A 60 11.51 -4.63 -1.16
N ASN A 61 11.42 -3.55 -1.95
CA ASN A 61 12.46 -2.52 -2.00
C ASN A 61 12.67 -1.83 -0.65
N ALA A 62 11.57 -1.54 0.07
CA ALA A 62 11.63 -0.95 1.40
C ALA A 62 12.32 -1.89 2.40
N LEU A 63 12.02 -3.19 2.38
CA LEU A 63 12.62 -4.19 3.26
C LEU A 63 14.14 -4.31 3.05
N PHE A 64 14.60 -4.36 1.81
CA PHE A 64 16.04 -4.35 1.50
C PHE A 64 16.71 -3.06 1.97
N ARG A 65 16.09 -1.90 1.76
CA ARG A 65 16.60 -0.62 2.25
C ARG A 65 16.64 -0.54 3.78
N LEU A 66 15.65 -1.10 4.47
CA LEU A 66 15.64 -1.18 5.93
C LEU A 66 16.73 -2.13 6.43
N ARG A 67 16.95 -3.25 5.74
CA ARG A 67 18.02 -4.19 6.06
C ARG A 67 19.40 -3.52 5.91
N SER A 68 19.63 -2.78 4.83
CA SER A 68 20.90 -2.05 4.62
C SER A 68 21.15 -0.95 5.67
N ARG A 69 20.10 -0.45 6.34
CA ARG A 69 20.19 0.45 7.50
C ARG A 69 20.54 -0.25 8.81
N GLY A 70 20.75 -1.56 8.79
CA GLY A 70 21.16 -2.33 9.94
C GLY A 70 20.01 -2.88 10.80
N TYR A 71 18.76 -2.87 10.28
CA TYR A 71 17.68 -3.58 10.95
C TYR A 71 17.78 -5.07 10.70
N GLY A 72 17.90 -5.87 11.78
CA GLY A 72 18.13 -7.30 11.73
C GLY A 72 16.90 -8.15 11.95
N LYS A 73 15.96 -7.65 12.77
CA LYS A 73 14.73 -8.34 13.17
C LYS A 73 13.51 -7.52 12.76
N ILE A 74 13.17 -7.58 11.49
CA ILE A 74 12.03 -6.83 10.93
C ILE A 74 10.75 -7.64 11.14
N GLY A 75 9.72 -7.01 11.73
CA GLY A 75 8.39 -7.59 11.89
C GLY A 75 7.34 -6.81 11.11
N LEU A 76 6.40 -7.52 10.49
CA LEU A 76 5.21 -6.95 9.85
C LEU A 76 3.99 -7.25 10.72
N PHE A 77 3.17 -6.21 10.98
CA PHE A 77 1.87 -6.34 11.62
C PHE A 77 0.81 -5.63 10.76
N ILE A 78 -0.30 -6.31 10.50
CA ILE A 78 -1.33 -5.82 9.59
C ILE A 78 -2.69 -6.43 9.93
N GLU A 79 -3.76 -5.68 9.71
CA GLU A 79 -5.11 -6.20 9.77
C GLU A 79 -5.42 -7.04 8.54
N ARG A 80 -6.03 -8.21 8.77
CA ARG A 80 -6.35 -9.20 7.72
C ARG A 80 -7.06 -8.57 6.52
N TYR A 81 -8.07 -7.77 6.78
CA TYR A 81 -8.81 -7.08 5.73
C TYR A 81 -7.93 -6.21 4.82
N LYS A 82 -6.95 -5.50 5.40
CA LYS A 82 -6.04 -4.62 4.65
C LYS A 82 -5.06 -5.38 3.76
N ASP A 83 -4.74 -6.62 4.11
CA ASP A 83 -3.88 -7.47 3.31
C ASP A 83 -4.68 -8.23 2.24
N THR A 84 -5.81 -8.85 2.62
CA THR A 84 -6.61 -9.66 1.70
C THR A 84 -7.20 -8.85 0.56
N ARG A 85 -7.66 -7.61 0.81
CA ARG A 85 -8.14 -6.74 -0.27
C ARG A 85 -7.08 -6.39 -1.31
N LEU A 86 -5.79 -6.49 -0.95
CA LEU A 86 -4.64 -6.31 -1.83
C LEU A 86 -4.05 -7.65 -2.31
N LEU A 87 -4.86 -8.70 -2.32
CA LEU A 87 -4.46 -10.05 -2.75
C LEU A 87 -3.25 -10.58 -1.95
N ASN A 88 -3.17 -10.24 -0.67
CA ASN A 88 -2.09 -10.61 0.26
C ASN A 88 -0.68 -10.14 -0.18
N LYS A 89 -0.58 -9.08 -0.97
CA LYS A 89 0.72 -8.62 -1.52
C LYS A 89 1.70 -8.16 -0.45
N TRP A 90 1.21 -7.56 0.65
CA TRP A 90 2.08 -7.16 1.76
C TRP A 90 2.68 -8.37 2.47
N SER A 91 1.85 -9.32 2.87
CA SER A 91 2.33 -10.53 3.56
C SER A 91 3.17 -11.42 2.65
N ALA A 92 2.84 -11.52 1.36
CA ALA A 92 3.62 -12.27 0.39
C ALA A 92 5.03 -11.69 0.20
N ALA A 93 5.15 -10.37 0.01
CA ALA A 93 6.44 -9.70 -0.10
C ALA A 93 7.30 -9.87 1.16
N PHE A 94 6.68 -9.74 2.34
CA PHE A 94 7.36 -9.92 3.61
C PHE A 94 7.87 -11.35 3.82
N ARG A 95 7.06 -12.37 3.52
CA ARG A 95 7.47 -13.77 3.62
C ARG A 95 8.60 -14.11 2.64
N ALA A 96 8.47 -13.70 1.38
CA ALA A 96 9.51 -13.91 0.38
C ALA A 96 10.84 -13.24 0.79
N PHE A 97 10.79 -12.03 1.34
CA PHE A 97 11.97 -11.36 1.89
C PHE A 97 12.58 -12.16 3.04
N GLN A 98 11.79 -12.65 4.00
CA GLN A 98 12.31 -13.44 5.11
C GLN A 98 12.99 -14.75 4.66
N GLU A 99 12.45 -15.38 3.63
CA GLU A 99 13.03 -16.58 3.03
C GLU A 99 14.37 -16.28 2.35
N SER A 100 14.43 -15.19 1.58
CA SER A 100 15.67 -14.77 0.90
C SER A 100 16.80 -14.41 1.87
N GLN A 101 16.50 -14.10 3.13
CA GLN A 101 17.50 -13.78 4.16
C GLN A 101 18.00 -15.02 4.93
N GLY A 102 17.70 -16.24 4.48
CA GLY A 102 18.13 -17.47 5.15
C GLY A 102 17.51 -17.69 6.53
N GLY A 103 16.40 -17.03 6.83
CA GLY A 103 15.67 -17.17 8.10
C GLY A 103 16.30 -16.49 9.32
N ILE A 104 17.44 -15.82 9.18
CA ILE A 104 18.11 -15.11 10.28
C ILE A 104 17.24 -13.92 10.73
N GLY A 105 16.93 -13.86 12.03
CA GLY A 105 16.11 -12.80 12.61
C GLY A 105 14.63 -12.87 12.21
N ARG A 106 14.14 -14.03 11.80
CA ARG A 106 12.75 -14.24 11.39
C ARG A 106 11.78 -13.83 12.51
N VAL A 107 10.86 -12.94 12.19
CA VAL A 107 9.77 -12.49 13.07
C VAL A 107 8.46 -12.93 12.42
N PRO A 108 7.62 -13.74 13.09
CA PRO A 108 6.33 -14.13 12.53
C PRO A 108 5.46 -12.90 12.21
N LEU A 109 4.75 -12.96 11.09
CA LEU A 109 3.74 -11.96 10.74
C LEU A 109 2.66 -11.91 11.83
N LEU A 110 2.33 -10.71 12.31
CA LEU A 110 1.14 -10.50 13.13
C LEU A 110 -0.02 -10.11 12.22
N LEU A 111 -1.02 -10.98 12.13
CA LEU A 111 -2.20 -10.81 11.29
C LEU A 111 -3.46 -10.95 12.15
N GLU A 112 -4.13 -9.82 12.40
CA GLU A 112 -5.32 -9.75 13.23
C GLU A 112 -6.50 -9.17 12.42
N ASP A 113 -7.72 -9.47 12.83
CA ASP A 113 -8.92 -8.87 12.23
C ASP A 113 -9.06 -7.41 12.65
N VAL A 114 -8.76 -7.12 13.91
CA VAL A 114 -8.64 -5.77 14.47
C VAL A 114 -7.34 -5.68 15.26
N MET A 115 -6.47 -4.75 14.87
CA MET A 115 -5.19 -4.57 15.54
C MET A 115 -5.36 -3.82 16.86
N THR A 116 -5.11 -4.50 17.99
CA THR A 116 -5.16 -3.93 19.33
C THR A 116 -3.76 -3.70 19.89
N SER A 117 -3.65 -2.79 20.88
CA SER A 117 -2.40 -2.56 21.62
C SER A 117 -1.90 -3.82 22.29
N ASP A 118 -2.80 -4.61 22.88
CA ASP A 118 -2.44 -5.81 23.65
C ASP A 118 -1.88 -6.91 22.75
N ALA A 119 -2.56 -7.21 21.62
CA ALA A 119 -2.07 -8.17 20.64
C ALA A 119 -0.71 -7.76 20.07
N PHE A 120 -0.58 -6.47 19.70
CA PHE A 120 0.68 -5.93 19.18
C PHE A 120 1.82 -5.98 20.21
N LEU A 121 1.58 -5.56 21.45
CA LEU A 121 2.62 -5.55 22.49
C LEU A 121 3.00 -6.96 22.92
N ALA A 122 2.06 -7.89 23.04
CA ALA A 122 2.35 -9.32 23.34
C ALA A 122 3.24 -9.93 22.26
N TRP A 123 2.90 -9.72 20.99
CA TRP A 123 3.71 -10.16 19.85
C TRP A 123 5.10 -9.50 19.87
N HIS A 124 5.19 -8.18 20.10
CA HIS A 124 6.45 -7.46 20.17
C HIS A 124 7.34 -7.96 21.31
N GLN A 125 6.79 -8.20 22.51
CA GLN A 125 7.54 -8.72 23.67
C GLN A 125 8.09 -10.11 23.40
N ARG A 126 7.31 -10.96 22.74
CA ARG A 126 7.70 -12.34 22.41
C ARG A 126 8.81 -12.40 21.38
N HIS A 127 8.71 -11.61 20.32
CA HIS A 127 9.61 -11.72 19.16
C HIS A 127 10.72 -10.67 19.13
N LYS A 128 10.58 -9.58 19.89
CA LYS A 128 11.56 -8.50 20.05
C LYS A 128 12.11 -7.97 18.72
N PRO A 129 11.24 -7.53 17.79
CA PRO A 129 11.70 -6.92 16.55
C PRO A 129 12.45 -5.62 16.84
N ASP A 130 13.48 -5.32 16.05
CA ASP A 130 14.19 -4.05 16.08
C ASP A 130 13.59 -3.01 15.12
N LEU A 131 12.68 -3.48 14.23
CA LEU A 131 11.81 -2.66 13.40
C LEU A 131 10.43 -3.31 13.28
N VAL A 132 9.39 -2.51 13.35
CA VAL A 132 8.02 -2.93 13.03
C VAL A 132 7.47 -2.13 11.85
N ILE A 133 6.79 -2.82 10.94
CA ILE A 133 6.15 -2.27 9.75
C ILE A 133 4.66 -2.52 9.85
N GLY A 134 3.83 -1.50 9.57
CA GLY A 134 2.37 -1.67 9.57
C GLY A 134 1.60 -0.41 9.18
N HIS A 135 0.28 -0.55 9.09
CA HIS A 135 -0.63 0.58 8.76
C HIS A 135 -1.04 1.42 9.97
N VAL A 136 -0.92 0.87 11.18
CA VAL A 136 -1.45 1.48 12.40
C VAL A 136 -0.36 2.36 13.02
N ASP A 137 -0.45 3.67 12.84
CA ASP A 137 0.53 4.64 13.36
C ASP A 137 0.48 4.77 14.89
N GLN A 138 -0.65 4.42 15.52
CA GLN A 138 -0.78 4.32 16.97
C GLN A 138 0.24 3.36 17.61
N ALA A 139 0.80 2.42 16.84
CA ALA A 139 1.84 1.51 17.31
C ALA A 139 3.05 2.26 17.93
N VAL A 140 3.37 3.46 17.44
CA VAL A 140 4.42 4.32 18.02
C VAL A 140 4.04 4.76 19.44
N ALA A 141 2.77 5.10 19.66
CA ALA A 141 2.28 5.48 20.98
C ALA A 141 2.27 4.26 21.93
N TRP A 142 1.82 3.10 21.46
CA TRP A 142 1.82 1.85 22.25
C TRP A 142 3.23 1.45 22.69
N LEU A 143 4.21 1.51 21.76
CA LEU A 143 5.62 1.24 22.10
C LEU A 143 6.14 2.22 23.18
N ARG A 144 5.86 3.52 23.04
CA ARG A 144 6.29 4.53 24.02
C ARG A 144 5.65 4.35 25.38
N GLN A 145 4.35 4.03 25.44
CA GLN A 145 3.66 3.70 26.69
C GLN A 145 4.25 2.47 27.37
N ALA A 146 4.68 1.48 26.60
CA ALA A 146 5.42 0.30 27.09
C ALA A 146 6.91 0.59 27.37
N ARG A 147 7.33 1.87 27.42
CA ARG A 147 8.71 2.32 27.65
C ARG A 147 9.73 1.79 26.63
N ILE A 148 9.28 1.51 25.42
CA ILE A 148 10.13 1.11 24.29
C ILE A 148 10.47 2.35 23.48
N ARG A 149 11.77 2.70 23.41
CA ARG A 149 12.24 3.89 22.68
C ARG A 149 12.13 3.67 21.17
N VAL A 150 11.45 4.61 20.47
CA VAL A 150 11.36 4.70 19.02
C VAL A 150 12.10 5.97 18.58
N PRO A 151 13.11 5.86 17.69
CA PRO A 151 13.61 4.68 16.97
C PRO A 151 14.72 3.89 17.71
N GLY A 152 15.07 4.25 18.94
CA GLY A 152 16.28 3.76 19.64
C GLY A 152 16.32 2.23 19.79
N LYS A 153 15.27 1.63 20.39
CA LYS A 153 15.17 0.19 20.59
C LYS A 153 14.42 -0.50 19.43
N THR A 154 13.31 0.08 19.01
CA THR A 154 12.49 -0.44 17.91
C THR A 154 12.15 0.72 16.97
N GLY A 155 12.43 0.56 15.67
CA GLY A 155 11.98 1.48 14.62
C GLY A 155 10.52 1.22 14.25
N PHE A 156 9.88 2.21 13.62
CA PHE A 156 8.56 2.07 13.02
C PHE A 156 8.57 2.58 11.58
N PHE A 157 7.94 1.83 10.68
CA PHE A 157 7.78 2.18 9.28
C PHE A 157 6.33 2.00 8.84
N ASN A 158 5.71 3.06 8.34
CA ASN A 158 4.31 3.07 7.96
C ASN A 158 4.12 2.59 6.52
N LEU A 159 3.20 1.66 6.29
CA LEU A 159 2.85 1.15 4.94
C LEU A 159 1.96 2.09 4.14
N ASN A 160 1.36 3.08 4.77
CA ASN A 160 0.48 4.05 4.12
C ASN A 160 0.70 5.44 4.73
N TRP A 161 1.89 5.98 4.44
CA TRP A 161 2.26 7.31 4.90
C TRP A 161 1.44 8.37 4.15
N ASN A 162 1.00 9.37 4.87
CA ASN A 162 0.43 10.60 4.32
C ASN A 162 0.72 11.75 5.28
N GLU A 163 0.55 12.99 4.84
CA GLU A 163 0.86 14.18 5.63
C GLU A 163 0.04 14.31 6.92
N ARG A 164 -1.10 13.65 7.00
CA ARG A 164 -1.97 13.63 8.20
C ARG A 164 -1.55 12.60 9.23
N THR A 165 -0.66 11.66 8.87
CA THR A 165 -0.12 10.71 9.84
C THR A 165 0.85 11.42 10.78
N ARG A 166 1.01 10.87 11.98
CA ARG A 166 2.04 11.37 12.91
C ARG A 166 3.42 11.29 12.24
N PRO A 167 4.34 12.23 12.55
CA PRO A 167 5.66 12.21 11.94
C PRO A 167 6.31 10.83 12.04
N CYS A 168 6.43 10.13 10.94
CA CYS A 168 7.00 8.79 10.83
C CYS A 168 7.64 8.59 9.47
N ALA A 169 8.52 7.61 9.36
CA ALA A 169 8.98 7.10 8.08
C ALA A 169 7.94 6.14 7.50
N GLY A 170 7.87 6.01 6.19
CA GLY A 170 6.89 5.12 5.57
C GLY A 170 6.91 5.12 4.07
N LEU A 171 5.87 4.51 3.50
CA LEU A 171 5.60 4.47 2.07
C LEU A 171 4.44 5.42 1.74
N ASP A 172 4.71 6.43 0.95
CA ASP A 172 3.70 7.22 0.26
C ASP A 172 3.20 6.41 -0.94
N LEU A 173 1.93 6.04 -0.93
CA LEU A 173 1.29 5.27 -2.00
C LEU A 173 0.82 6.15 -3.16
N ARG A 174 1.21 7.43 -3.17
CA ARG A 174 1.09 8.36 -4.30
C ARG A 174 -0.34 8.47 -4.85
N ALA A 175 -1.30 8.71 -3.98
CA ALA A 175 -2.72 8.80 -4.36
C ALA A 175 -2.98 9.82 -5.49
N GLU A 176 -2.28 10.96 -5.48
CA GLU A 176 -2.40 11.98 -6.53
C GLU A 176 -1.95 11.45 -7.90
N LEU A 177 -0.82 10.72 -7.94
CA LEU A 177 -0.33 10.12 -9.20
C LEU A 177 -1.30 9.05 -9.70
N GLN A 178 -1.86 8.22 -8.81
CA GLN A 178 -2.87 7.24 -9.20
C GLN A 178 -4.07 7.93 -9.83
N GLY A 179 -4.55 9.02 -9.24
CA GLY A 179 -5.63 9.84 -9.79
C GLY A 179 -5.29 10.43 -11.17
N THR A 180 -4.09 10.99 -11.32
CA THR A 180 -3.60 11.53 -12.59
C THR A 180 -3.62 10.47 -13.70
N VAL A 181 -2.99 9.32 -13.46
CA VAL A 181 -2.92 8.23 -14.45
C VAL A 181 -4.30 7.65 -14.75
N ALA A 182 -5.22 7.60 -13.77
CA ALA A 182 -6.59 7.16 -14.02
C ALA A 182 -7.35 8.13 -14.93
N VAL A 183 -7.18 9.44 -14.72
CA VAL A 183 -7.77 10.47 -15.61
C VAL A 183 -7.20 10.36 -17.02
N GLU A 184 -5.88 10.26 -17.16
CA GLU A 184 -5.22 10.07 -18.46
C GLU A 184 -5.73 8.83 -19.19
N SER A 185 -5.90 7.72 -18.48
CA SER A 185 -6.46 6.48 -19.03
C SER A 185 -7.89 6.67 -19.56
N VAL A 186 -8.74 7.32 -18.78
CA VAL A 186 -10.15 7.58 -19.17
C VAL A 186 -10.21 8.57 -20.35
N VAL A 187 -9.39 9.62 -20.34
CA VAL A 187 -9.33 10.59 -21.45
C VAL A 187 -8.88 9.92 -22.74
N ALA A 188 -7.86 9.05 -22.69
CA ALA A 188 -7.39 8.30 -23.83
C ALA A 188 -8.48 7.38 -24.42
N GLN A 189 -9.26 6.68 -23.57
CA GLN A 189 -10.41 5.89 -24.00
C GLN A 189 -11.47 6.77 -24.69
N ILE A 190 -11.80 7.94 -24.13
CA ILE A 190 -12.76 8.86 -24.73
C ILE A 190 -12.31 9.30 -26.12
N GLN A 191 -11.03 9.67 -26.29
CA GLN A 191 -10.45 10.10 -27.57
C GLN A 191 -10.46 8.99 -28.63
N ARG A 192 -10.28 7.72 -28.21
CA ARG A 192 -10.39 6.55 -29.10
C ARG A 192 -11.82 6.05 -29.30
N ASN A 193 -12.79 6.73 -28.70
CA ASN A 193 -14.21 6.32 -28.68
C ASN A 193 -14.43 4.90 -28.09
N GLU A 194 -13.58 4.50 -27.14
CA GLU A 194 -13.71 3.25 -26.39
C GLU A 194 -14.71 3.45 -25.25
N ARG A 195 -15.73 2.63 -25.21
CA ARG A 195 -16.79 2.64 -24.22
C ARG A 195 -17.06 1.22 -23.75
N GLY A 196 -17.59 1.11 -22.54
CA GLY A 196 -17.94 -0.19 -21.97
C GLY A 196 -16.77 -0.87 -21.27
N LEU A 197 -16.99 -2.13 -20.94
CA LEU A 197 -15.95 -2.98 -20.39
C LEU A 197 -15.00 -3.42 -21.51
N PRO A 198 -13.68 -3.22 -21.37
CA PRO A 198 -12.72 -3.60 -22.40
C PRO A 198 -12.65 -5.12 -22.55
N SER A 199 -12.41 -5.60 -23.80
CA SER A 199 -12.11 -7.03 -24.07
C SER A 199 -10.81 -7.47 -23.41
N ASP A 200 -9.82 -6.55 -23.38
CA ASP A 200 -8.48 -6.79 -22.85
C ASP A 200 -8.15 -5.74 -21.76
N PRO A 201 -8.63 -5.92 -20.53
CA PRO A 201 -8.33 -5.01 -19.44
C PRO A 201 -6.85 -5.08 -19.08
N HIS A 202 -6.22 -3.93 -18.88
CA HIS A 202 -4.83 -3.87 -18.45
C HIS A 202 -4.69 -3.16 -17.10
N THR A 203 -3.62 -3.49 -16.38
CA THR A 203 -3.29 -2.88 -15.10
C THR A 203 -2.02 -2.05 -15.23
N VAL A 204 -2.12 -0.77 -14.87
CA VAL A 204 -0.95 0.11 -14.71
C VAL A 204 -0.48 0.02 -13.28
N MET A 205 0.74 -0.47 -13.07
CA MET A 205 1.36 -0.57 -11.75
C MET A 205 2.32 0.58 -11.52
N LEU A 206 2.12 1.31 -10.42
CA LEU A 206 2.95 2.43 -10.00
C LEU A 206 3.79 2.04 -8.78
N SER A 207 5.01 2.58 -8.67
CA SER A 207 5.84 2.36 -7.49
C SER A 207 5.47 3.35 -6.38
N GLY A 208 5.37 2.86 -5.16
CA GLY A 208 5.30 3.71 -3.97
C GLY A 208 6.61 4.47 -3.74
N ARG A 209 6.56 5.56 -2.97
CA ARG A 209 7.70 6.41 -2.65
C ARG A 209 8.11 6.27 -1.19
N TRP A 210 9.42 6.10 -0.98
CA TRP A 210 9.98 6.11 0.37
C TRP A 210 9.93 7.50 0.98
N MET A 211 9.41 7.60 2.21
CA MET A 211 9.39 8.79 3.02
C MET A 211 10.27 8.61 4.25
N GLU A 212 11.22 9.53 4.43
CA GLU A 212 12.04 9.56 5.65
C GLU A 212 11.24 10.10 6.82
N GLY A 213 11.63 9.72 8.02
CA GLY A 213 10.95 10.21 9.23
C GLY A 213 11.68 9.86 10.53
N PRO A 214 11.26 10.47 11.66
CA PRO A 214 11.96 10.36 12.93
C PRO A 214 11.80 8.99 13.61
N THR A 215 11.04 8.08 13.02
CA THR A 215 10.79 6.75 13.59
C THR A 215 11.78 5.69 13.12
N LEU A 216 12.74 6.06 12.27
CA LEU A 216 13.88 5.21 11.88
C LEU A 216 15.17 5.73 12.46
N ARG A 217 16.12 4.81 12.73
CA ARG A 217 17.51 5.18 13.02
C ARG A 217 18.10 5.91 11.84
N GLN A 218 18.92 6.92 12.10
CA GLN A 218 19.72 7.53 11.03
C GLN A 218 20.62 6.43 10.43
N GLY A 219 20.56 6.24 9.10
CA GLY A 219 21.43 5.30 8.41
C GLY A 219 22.88 5.69 8.67
N ARG A 220 23.79 4.74 8.82
CA ARG A 220 25.21 5.01 8.71
C ARG A 220 25.42 5.65 7.34
N GLN A 221 25.88 6.90 7.32
CA GLN A 221 26.31 7.55 6.09
C GLN A 221 27.44 6.68 5.54
N GLY A 222 27.14 5.90 4.50
CA GLY A 222 28.17 5.24 3.71
C GLY A 222 29.04 6.36 3.13
N VAL A 223 30.33 6.31 3.42
CA VAL A 223 31.36 7.12 2.80
C VAL A 223 31.11 7.08 1.30
N GLY A 224 30.80 8.27 0.74
CA GLY A 224 30.55 8.42 -0.69
C GLY A 224 31.75 7.90 -1.49
N GLN A 225 31.51 6.86 -2.27
CA GLN A 225 32.36 6.62 -3.45
C GLN A 225 31.91 7.64 -4.50
N GLY A 226 32.66 8.74 -4.56
CA GLY A 226 32.62 9.65 -5.68
C GLY A 226 33.00 8.87 -6.93
N VAL A 227 32.04 8.72 -7.82
CA VAL A 227 32.33 8.49 -9.23
C VAL A 227 32.35 9.88 -9.87
N SER A 228 33.54 10.43 -10.04
CA SER A 228 33.77 11.55 -10.93
C SER A 228 33.77 11.07 -12.39
N PRO A 229 33.49 11.99 -13.33
CA PRO A 229 32.98 11.76 -14.67
C PRO A 229 33.90 10.98 -15.59
#